data_4f689bb39f2b5818865756f0c88bfc80
#
_entry.id   4f689bb39f2b5818865756f0c88bfc80
#
_cell.length_a   1.000
_cell.length_b   1.000
_cell.length_c   1.000
_cell.angle_alpha   90.00
_cell.angle_beta   90.00
_cell.angle_gamma   90.00
#
_symmetry.space_group_name_H-M   'P 1'
#
loop_
_entity.id
_entity.type
_entity.pdbx_description
1 polymer ?
#
loop_
_entity_poly.entity_id
_entity_poly.type
_entity_poly.pdbx_seq_one_letter_code
_entity_poly.pdbx_strand_id
1 'polypeptide(L)'
;MFMEYCKTVWPEFINGRHHKIMAEKFNRIASGELKRLIVNMPPRHTKSEFGSYLLPSWLMGKNPKLKIMQTTHTAELAFRFGRKVRNLMNSGEYTKVFEGVELRADSQAAGRWETSKGGEYFAAGVGGAVTGRG
;
A
#
# COMPACT_ATOMS: atom_id res chain seq x y z
N MET A 1 -15.04 3.75 -3.10
CA MET A 1 -14.14 2.63 -2.92
C MET A 1 -12.82 3.04 -2.30
N PHE A 2 -11.80 3.37 -3.06
CA PHE A 2 -10.53 3.76 -2.43
C PHE A 2 -10.65 4.99 -1.54
N MET A 3 -11.39 5.99 -1.99
CA MET A 3 -11.56 7.24 -1.23
C MET A 3 -12.27 7.02 0.11
N GLU A 4 -13.29 6.18 0.13
CA GLU A 4 -13.99 5.85 1.38
C GLU A 4 -13.06 5.13 2.35
N TYR A 5 -12.22 4.23 1.82
CA TYR A 5 -11.21 3.56 2.63
C TYR A 5 -10.24 4.57 3.27
N CYS A 6 -9.75 5.54 2.48
CA CYS A 6 -8.82 6.54 2.99
C CYS A 6 -9.44 7.36 4.11
N LYS A 7 -10.70 7.75 3.97
CA LYS A 7 -11.40 8.53 5.00
C LYS A 7 -11.63 7.73 6.27
N THR A 8 -11.78 6.41 6.16
CA THR A 8 -12.00 5.54 7.31
C THR A 8 -10.72 5.34 8.12
N VAL A 9 -9.61 5.02 7.44
CA VAL A 9 -8.35 4.72 8.14
C VAL A 9 -7.52 5.96 8.45
N TRP A 10 -7.84 7.09 7.85
CA TRP A 10 -7.18 8.36 8.08
C TRP A 10 -8.23 9.47 8.20
N PRO A 11 -8.88 9.60 9.36
CA PRO A 11 -9.98 10.58 9.52
C PRO A 11 -9.57 12.02 9.31
N GLU A 12 -8.29 12.34 9.51
CA GLU A 12 -7.77 13.71 9.34
C GLU A 12 -7.45 14.03 7.88
N PHE A 13 -7.69 13.10 6.98
CA PHE A 13 -7.37 13.26 5.57
C PHE A 13 -8.21 14.38 4.95
N ILE A 14 -7.52 15.34 4.30
CA ILE A 14 -8.17 16.45 3.60
C ILE A 14 -8.24 16.10 2.12
N ASN A 15 -9.45 15.96 1.61
CA ASN A 15 -9.71 15.53 0.25
C ASN A 15 -9.60 16.69 -0.73
N GLY A 16 -8.56 16.71 -1.55
CA GLY A 16 -8.40 17.68 -2.63
C GLY A 16 -8.80 17.12 -3.98
N ARG A 17 -8.87 17.97 -5.00
CA ARG A 17 -9.21 17.54 -6.35
C ARG A 17 -8.23 16.48 -6.89
N HIS A 18 -6.94 16.68 -6.64
CA HIS A 18 -5.91 15.74 -7.09
C HIS A 18 -6.09 14.36 -6.44
N HIS A 19 -6.57 14.32 -5.20
CA HIS A 19 -6.84 13.05 -4.52
C HIS A 19 -7.97 12.28 -5.21
N LYS A 20 -9.01 12.99 -5.64
CA LYS A 20 -10.14 12.35 -6.34
C LYS A 20 -9.70 11.75 -7.67
N ILE A 21 -8.83 12.45 -8.40
CA ILE A 21 -8.31 11.96 -9.68
C ILE A 21 -7.45 10.72 -9.45
N MET A 22 -6.55 10.75 -8.46
CA MET A 22 -5.73 9.59 -8.13
C MET A 22 -6.57 8.41 -7.68
N ALA A 23 -7.57 8.65 -6.85
CA ALA A 23 -8.43 7.58 -6.34
C ALA A 23 -9.19 6.89 -7.47
N GLU A 24 -9.67 7.63 -8.45
CA GLU A 24 -10.34 7.05 -9.61
C GLU A 24 -9.39 6.13 -10.38
N LYS A 25 -8.14 6.57 -10.60
CA LYS A 25 -7.14 5.74 -11.28
C LYS A 25 -6.77 4.50 -10.45
N PHE A 26 -6.67 4.65 -9.15
CA PHE A 26 -6.37 3.52 -8.26
C PHE A 26 -7.51 2.48 -8.26
N ASN A 27 -8.76 2.93 -8.33
CA ASN A 27 -9.89 2.00 -8.49
C ASN A 27 -9.76 1.19 -9.77
N ARG A 28 -9.33 1.82 -10.85
CA ARG A 28 -9.13 1.14 -12.13
C ARG A 28 -7.94 0.18 -12.11
N ILE A 29 -6.90 0.49 -11.36
CA ILE A 29 -5.78 -0.43 -11.13
C ILE A 29 -6.29 -1.67 -10.39
N ALA A 30 -7.06 -1.48 -9.34
CA ALA A 30 -7.58 -2.59 -8.53
C ALA A 30 -8.51 -3.51 -9.33
N SER A 31 -9.28 -2.98 -10.26
CA SER A 31 -10.18 -3.77 -11.09
C SER A 31 -9.48 -4.46 -12.25
N GLY A 32 -8.20 -4.15 -12.49
CA GLY A 32 -7.45 -4.69 -13.62
C GLY A 32 -7.67 -3.96 -14.93
N GLU A 33 -8.51 -2.95 -14.93
CA GLU A 33 -8.79 -2.15 -16.14
C GLU A 33 -7.57 -1.31 -16.56
N LEU A 34 -6.84 -0.77 -15.59
CA LEU A 34 -5.65 0.03 -15.82
C LEU A 34 -4.43 -0.73 -15.28
N LYS A 35 -3.41 -0.94 -16.11
CA LYS A 35 -2.26 -1.76 -15.75
C LYS A 35 -1.03 -0.96 -15.36
N ARG A 36 -0.94 0.27 -15.80
CA ARG A 36 0.20 1.14 -15.52
C ARG A 36 -0.29 2.55 -15.27
N LEU A 37 0.35 3.20 -14.30
CA LEU A 37 -0.02 4.56 -13.92
C LEU A 37 1.23 5.32 -13.50
N ILE A 38 1.41 6.51 -14.06
CA ILE A 38 2.46 7.43 -13.64
C ILE A 38 1.79 8.64 -13.02
N VAL A 39 2.20 9.02 -11.81
CA VAL A 39 1.65 10.17 -11.09
C VAL A 39 2.75 11.19 -10.88
N ASN A 40 2.57 12.37 -11.47
CA ASN A 40 3.50 13.49 -11.32
C ASN A 40 2.78 14.61 -10.59
N MET A 41 3.30 15.00 -9.44
CA MET A 41 2.72 16.05 -8.61
C MET A 41 3.82 16.81 -7.89
N PRO A 42 3.60 18.08 -7.57
CA PRO A 42 4.54 18.82 -6.74
C PRO A 42 4.71 18.14 -5.38
N PRO A 43 5.85 18.36 -4.70
CA PRO A 43 6.05 17.84 -3.36
C PRO A 43 4.95 18.31 -2.40
N ARG A 44 4.74 17.54 -1.32
CA ARG A 44 3.78 17.86 -0.25
C ARG A 44 2.31 17.81 -0.66
N HIS A 45 1.98 17.08 -1.73
CA HIS A 45 0.59 16.86 -2.14
C HIS A 45 0.09 15.47 -1.76
N THR A 46 0.67 14.85 -0.73
CA THR A 46 0.30 13.53 -0.19
C THR A 46 0.40 12.38 -1.19
N LYS A 47 1.17 12.56 -2.27
CA LYS A 47 1.35 11.54 -3.29
C LYS A 47 1.88 10.23 -2.71
N SER A 48 2.90 10.31 -1.86
CA SER A 48 3.52 9.14 -1.26
C SER A 48 2.59 8.45 -0.27
N GLU A 49 1.84 9.21 0.52
CA GLU A 49 0.87 8.64 1.44
C GLU A 49 -0.21 7.89 0.69
N PHE A 50 -0.69 8.44 -0.43
CA PHE A 50 -1.69 7.75 -1.26
C PHE A 50 -1.11 6.52 -1.93
N GLY A 51 -0.01 6.67 -2.66
CA GLY A 51 0.53 5.64 -3.54
C GLY A 51 1.38 4.60 -2.83
N SER A 52 2.09 5.00 -1.77
CA SER A 52 3.05 4.11 -1.11
C SER A 52 2.60 3.60 0.24
N TYR A 53 1.52 4.14 0.77
CA TYR A 53 1.01 3.76 2.08
C TYR A 53 -0.42 3.25 1.99
N LEU A 54 -1.35 4.10 1.56
CA LEU A 54 -2.76 3.72 1.55
C LEU A 54 -3.10 2.72 0.44
N LEU A 55 -2.56 2.91 -0.76
CA LEU A 55 -2.88 2.03 -1.88
C LEU A 55 -2.44 0.58 -1.65
N PRO A 56 -1.19 0.29 -1.21
CA PRO A 56 -0.80 -1.10 -0.97
C PRO A 56 -1.69 -1.78 0.08
N SER A 57 -2.01 -1.09 1.16
CA SER A 57 -2.85 -1.66 2.21
C SER A 57 -4.26 -1.97 1.69
N TRP A 58 -4.82 -1.09 0.88
CA TRP A 58 -6.14 -1.29 0.30
C TRP A 58 -6.17 -2.45 -0.71
N LEU A 59 -5.16 -2.52 -1.58
CA LEU A 59 -5.07 -3.61 -2.56
C LEU A 59 -4.97 -4.97 -1.88
N MET A 60 -4.15 -5.09 -0.83
CA MET A 60 -4.00 -6.33 -0.10
C MET A 60 -5.23 -6.68 0.72
N GLY A 61 -6.02 -5.69 1.12
CA GLY A 61 -7.30 -5.93 1.77
C GLY A 61 -8.32 -6.51 0.80
N LYS A 62 -8.35 -6.00 -0.42
CA LYS A 62 -9.26 -6.50 -1.45
C LYS A 62 -8.83 -7.86 -1.98
N ASN A 63 -7.53 -8.14 -2.01
CA ASN A 63 -7.00 -9.43 -2.46
C ASN A 63 -5.81 -9.82 -1.56
N PRO A 64 -6.07 -10.55 -0.46
CA PRO A 64 -5.01 -10.94 0.47
C PRO A 64 -3.96 -11.89 -0.09
N LYS A 65 -4.17 -12.40 -1.29
CA LYS A 65 -3.18 -13.26 -1.98
C LYS A 65 -2.24 -12.47 -2.87
N LEU A 66 -2.46 -11.16 -2.99
CA LEU A 66 -1.68 -10.30 -3.87
C LEU A 66 -0.24 -10.15 -3.37
N LYS A 67 0.70 -10.13 -4.31
CA LYS A 67 2.11 -9.89 -4.01
C LYS A 67 2.46 -8.49 -4.49
N ILE A 68 3.02 -7.68 -3.59
CA ILE A 68 3.38 -6.30 -3.88
C ILE A 68 4.86 -6.11 -3.65
N MET A 69 5.54 -5.49 -4.61
CA MET A 69 6.91 -5.05 -4.46
C MET A 69 6.93 -3.53 -4.53
N GLN A 70 7.49 -2.90 -3.51
CA GLN A 70 7.65 -1.45 -3.47
C GLN A 70 9.12 -1.10 -3.52
N THR A 71 9.50 -0.29 -4.51
CA THR A 71 10.87 0.16 -4.66
C THR A 71 10.94 1.68 -4.52
N THR A 72 12.00 2.13 -3.85
CA THR A 72 12.27 3.55 -3.67
C THR A 72 13.75 3.81 -3.93
N HIS A 73 14.15 5.10 -3.91
CA HIS A 73 15.55 5.47 -4.12
C HIS A 73 16.48 4.80 -3.11
N THR A 74 16.07 4.71 -1.84
CA THR A 74 16.88 4.06 -0.80
C THR A 74 16.10 2.95 -0.12
N ALA A 75 16.80 1.94 0.38
CA ALA A 75 16.19 0.87 1.15
C ALA A 75 15.54 1.39 2.43
N GLU A 76 16.17 2.38 3.07
CA GLU A 76 15.63 2.99 4.29
C GLU A 76 14.24 3.57 4.07
N LEU A 77 14.05 4.31 2.98
CA LEU A 77 12.75 4.88 2.65
C LEU A 77 11.72 3.78 2.35
N ALA A 78 12.13 2.76 1.60
CA ALA A 78 11.25 1.63 1.28
C ALA A 78 10.79 0.92 2.56
N PHE A 79 11.72 0.69 3.51
CA PHE A 79 11.39 0.03 4.77
C PHE A 79 10.48 0.89 5.64
N ARG A 80 10.61 2.21 5.58
CA ARG A 80 9.74 3.11 6.33
C ARG A 80 8.30 2.99 5.83
N PHE A 81 8.08 2.95 4.53
CA PHE A 81 6.75 2.72 3.99
C PHE A 81 6.24 1.32 4.29
N GLY A 82 7.10 0.32 4.19
CA GLY A 82 6.73 -1.06 4.55
C GLY A 82 6.27 -1.18 5.99
N ARG A 83 6.95 -0.50 6.90
CA ARG A 83 6.56 -0.48 8.31
C ARG A 83 5.20 0.21 8.50
N LYS A 84 4.97 1.33 7.81
CA LYS A 84 3.70 2.04 7.89
C LYS A 84 2.54 1.18 7.39
N VAL A 85 2.71 0.51 6.26
CA VAL A 85 1.68 -0.38 5.70
C VAL A 85 1.41 -1.53 6.66
N ARG A 86 2.47 -2.16 7.18
CA ARG A 86 2.33 -3.26 8.15
C ARG A 86 1.57 -2.82 9.38
N ASN A 87 1.93 -1.67 9.95
CA ASN A 87 1.28 -1.18 11.16
C ASN A 87 -0.19 -0.84 10.91
N LEU A 88 -0.51 -0.28 9.75
CA LEU A 88 -1.89 0.00 9.38
C LEU A 88 -2.71 -1.29 9.28
N MET A 89 -2.17 -2.31 8.64
CA MET A 89 -2.87 -3.58 8.48
C MET A 89 -3.07 -4.32 9.80
N ASN A 90 -2.28 -3.99 10.82
CA ASN A 90 -2.46 -4.53 12.18
C ASN A 90 -3.36 -3.65 13.04
N SER A 91 -3.87 -2.53 12.52
CA SER A 91 -4.70 -1.61 13.30
C SER A 91 -6.17 -2.06 13.34
N GLY A 92 -6.90 -1.59 14.35
CA GLY A 92 -8.33 -1.88 14.48
C GLY A 92 -9.16 -1.25 13.36
N GLU A 93 -8.78 -0.07 12.90
CA GLU A 93 -9.49 0.60 11.81
C GLU A 93 -9.43 -0.22 10.53
N TYR A 94 -8.26 -0.78 10.22
CA TYR A 94 -8.10 -1.63 9.04
C TYR A 94 -8.92 -2.91 9.16
N THR A 95 -8.88 -3.54 10.32
CA THR A 95 -9.59 -4.80 10.57
C THR A 95 -11.10 -4.63 10.41
N LYS A 96 -11.63 -3.45 10.77
CA LYS A 96 -13.06 -3.16 10.60
C LYS A 96 -13.46 -3.08 9.12
N VAL A 97 -12.56 -2.59 8.26
CA VAL A 97 -12.84 -2.49 6.82
C VAL A 97 -12.67 -3.84 6.13
N PHE A 98 -11.62 -4.56 6.48
CA PHE A 98 -11.26 -5.83 5.84
C PHE A 98 -11.18 -6.94 6.89
N GLU A 99 -12.32 -7.47 7.28
CA GLU A 99 -12.39 -8.56 8.26
C GLU A 99 -11.69 -9.81 7.69
N GLY A 100 -10.92 -10.48 8.53
CA GLY A 100 -10.25 -11.72 8.15
C GLY A 100 -8.95 -11.54 7.40
N VAL A 101 -8.55 -10.32 7.10
CA VAL A 101 -7.24 -10.05 6.50
C VAL A 101 -6.24 -9.83 7.61
N GLU A 102 -5.30 -10.76 7.77
CA GLU A 102 -4.31 -10.72 8.84
C GLU A 102 -2.92 -10.98 8.29
N LEU A 103 -1.91 -10.44 8.98
CA LEU A 103 -0.52 -10.75 8.66
C LEU A 103 -0.11 -12.03 9.37
N ARG A 104 0.81 -12.79 8.77
CA ARG A 104 1.38 -13.96 9.42
C ARG A 104 2.21 -13.50 10.63
N ALA A 105 2.01 -14.16 11.75
CA ALA A 105 2.71 -13.80 12.99
C ALA A 105 4.22 -14.00 12.89
N ASP A 106 4.67 -14.92 12.04
CA ASP A 106 6.09 -15.24 11.87
C ASP A 106 6.76 -14.50 10.72
N SER A 107 6.07 -13.53 10.10
CA SER A 107 6.61 -12.82 8.94
C SER A 107 6.14 -11.37 8.96
N GLN A 108 6.70 -10.57 9.87
CA GLN A 108 6.32 -9.16 10.04
C GLN A 108 7.52 -8.22 10.12
N ALA A 109 8.61 -8.54 9.41
CA ALA A 109 9.75 -7.63 9.30
C ALA A 109 9.36 -6.39 8.48
N ALA A 110 9.99 -5.24 8.77
CA ALA A 110 9.63 -3.98 8.10
C ALA A 110 9.79 -4.03 6.59
N GLY A 111 10.79 -4.76 6.10
CA GLY A 111 11.07 -4.84 4.67
C GLY A 111 10.39 -5.99 3.95
N ARG A 112 9.80 -6.92 4.67
CA ARG A 112 9.15 -8.06 4.06
C ARG A 112 8.19 -8.73 5.05
N TRP A 113 6.94 -8.88 4.64
CA TRP A 113 5.95 -9.56 5.46
C TRP A 113 4.90 -10.21 4.56
N GLU A 114 4.16 -11.13 5.13
CA GLU A 114 3.17 -11.93 4.39
C GLU A 114 1.82 -11.89 5.08
N THR A 115 0.76 -12.02 4.28
CA THR A 115 -0.58 -12.22 4.83
C THR A 115 -0.81 -13.70 5.15
N SER A 116 -1.77 -13.97 6.03
CA SER A 116 -2.14 -15.35 6.36
C SER A 116 -2.73 -16.11 5.17
N LYS A 117 -3.08 -15.42 4.10
CA LYS A 117 -3.69 -16.02 2.91
C LYS A 117 -2.71 -16.17 1.73
N GLY A 118 -1.43 -15.95 1.97
CA GLY A 118 -0.39 -16.19 0.98
C GLY A 118 0.06 -14.96 0.18
N GLY A 119 -0.44 -13.78 0.50
CA GLY A 119 0.06 -12.55 -0.08
C GLY A 119 1.41 -12.15 0.52
N GLU A 120 2.15 -11.32 -0.19
CA GLU A 120 3.48 -10.89 0.25
C GLU A 120 3.70 -9.42 -0.08
N TYR A 121 4.34 -8.70 0.84
CA TYR A 121 4.84 -7.36 0.60
C TYR A 121 6.35 -7.39 0.72
N PHE A 122 7.04 -6.79 -0.26
CA PHE A 122 8.49 -6.73 -0.26
C PHE A 122 8.94 -5.30 -0.59
N ALA A 123 9.76 -4.71 0.27
CA ALA A 123 10.30 -3.37 0.09
C ALA A 123 11.79 -3.44 -0.21
N ALA A 124 12.24 -2.67 -1.20
CA ALA A 124 13.66 -2.63 -1.58
C ALA A 124 14.04 -1.25 -2.08
N GLY A 125 15.30 -0.88 -1.88
CA GLY A 125 15.88 0.29 -2.52
C GLY A 125 16.36 -0.05 -3.93
N VAL A 126 16.44 0.95 -4.80
CA VAL A 126 17.00 0.77 -6.14
C VAL A 126 18.46 0.31 -6.00
N GLY A 127 18.81 -0.79 -6.69
CA GLY A 127 20.13 -1.38 -6.58
C GLY A 127 20.28 -2.35 -5.42
N GLY A 128 19.23 -2.54 -4.62
CA GLY A 128 19.22 -3.51 -3.52
C GLY A 128 18.87 -4.91 -3.97
N ALA A 129 18.51 -5.78 -3.01
CA ALA A 129 18.26 -7.20 -3.22
C ALA A 129 16.91 -7.49 -3.88
N VAL A 130 16.73 -7.06 -5.12
CA VAL A 130 15.51 -7.30 -5.89
C VAL A 130 15.61 -8.55 -6.76
N THR A 131 16.81 -8.88 -7.20
CA THR A 131 17.07 -10.04 -8.07
C THR A 131 16.64 -11.33 -7.40
N GLY A 132 15.95 -12.18 -8.15
CA GLY A 132 15.49 -13.46 -7.65
C GLY A 132 14.18 -13.44 -6.89
N ARG A 133 13.52 -12.28 -6.83
CA ARG A 133 12.24 -12.16 -6.15
C ARG A 133 11.03 -12.44 -7.06
N GLY A 134 11.27 -12.57 -8.31
CA GLY A 134 10.28 -13.02 -9.29
C GLY A 134 8.96 -12.29 -9.27
#